data_7ed13eabc431b41a7ee70030c7c685e0
#
_entry.id   7ed13eabc431b41a7ee70030c7c685e0
#
_cell.length_a   1.000
_cell.length_b   1.000
_cell.length_c   1.000
_cell.angle_alpha   90.00
_cell.angle_beta   90.00
_cell.angle_gamma   90.00
#
_symmetry.space_group_name_H-M   'P 1'
#
loop_
_entity.id
_entity.type
_entity.pdbx_description
1 polymer ?
#
loop_
_entity_poly.entity_id
_entity_poly.type
_entity_poly.pdbx_seq_one_letter_code
_entity_poly.pdbx_strand_id
1 'polypeptide(L)'
;MALPRLLWHKRAMTLRRWLLPTLFLCLATACQQRPDKGPVVVSAIGGRPSYIDVNRRGGDSTQRLLLDSTAQGLVRFDAAGQIEPGLAERWIVIDAGRTYIFRLREAEWSDGAKVTAVDVATILKRAIAPSSRNPLKPFLSAIDDVAVMTDAVIEVRLSRPRPDLLKLFAQPELAILRQNPLGGSGPLRIVSTGGDGVLMRPATDLTRSPDDEGPVATPEQDVRLIGETASRAVARFAAKLSDYVAGGTVADFPLIARAAIAPTNIKLEPAAGLFGLAVVRREGLLASAAGRAAIAQALDRPALIAAITSDWGAPVERLLPDKLDSAQPPAIPTWTTLAPDARLTAARSAVAQYRAANPGQVEIRIALPSGPGGNLLYGQIAARLMLIGVQPVRAAMNEQADLRLIDAVAPYDSARWYLATACVACSDEAQAALAAARDAPDMAQRGQHIAE
;
A
#
# COMPACT_ATOMS: atom_id res chain seq x y z
N MET A 1 -53.03 -64.52 -45.07
CA MET A 1 -51.63 -65.02 -44.97
C MET A 1 -50.93 -64.14 -43.99
N ALA A 2 -50.31 -64.73 -42.99
CA ALA A 2 -49.94 -64.14 -41.69
C ALA A 2 -48.67 -63.26 -41.68
N LEU A 3 -48.78 -62.18 -40.99
CA LEU A 3 -47.64 -61.37 -40.47
C LEU A 3 -47.18 -61.98 -39.17
N PRO A 4 -45.91 -61.94 -38.81
CA PRO A 4 -45.47 -62.00 -37.41
C PRO A 4 -45.09 -60.63 -36.86
N ARG A 5 -45.68 -60.27 -35.77
CA ARG A 5 -45.29 -59.27 -34.80
C ARG A 5 -44.23 -59.87 -33.90
N LEU A 6 -43.52 -58.97 -33.21
CA LEU A 6 -42.59 -59.02 -32.03
C LEU A 6 -41.10 -59.00 -32.33
N LEU A 7 -40.50 -57.91 -31.86
CA LEU A 7 -39.41 -57.90 -30.87
C LEU A 7 -38.78 -56.50 -30.79
N TRP A 8 -39.43 -55.58 -30.15
CA TRP A 8 -38.81 -54.26 -29.89
C TRP A 8 -39.18 -53.68 -28.52
N HIS A 9 -39.08 -54.45 -27.43
CA HIS A 9 -39.42 -53.91 -26.11
C HIS A 9 -38.47 -54.31 -24.95
N LYS A 10 -37.26 -54.78 -25.19
CA LYS A 10 -36.37 -55.17 -24.07
C LYS A 10 -35.01 -54.50 -24.01
N ARG A 11 -34.69 -53.50 -24.84
CA ARG A 11 -33.39 -52.81 -24.73
C ARG A 11 -33.43 -51.40 -24.11
N ALA A 12 -34.58 -50.82 -23.83
CA ALA A 12 -34.69 -49.44 -23.29
C ALA A 12 -34.62 -49.34 -21.74
N MET A 13 -34.72 -50.49 -21.03
CA MET A 13 -34.81 -50.46 -19.56
C MET A 13 -33.46 -50.65 -18.82
N THR A 14 -32.40 -51.07 -19.50
CA THR A 14 -31.09 -51.27 -18.85
C THR A 14 -30.20 -50.03 -18.87
N LEU A 15 -30.36 -49.12 -19.82
CA LEU A 15 -29.53 -47.86 -19.86
C LEU A 15 -29.97 -46.84 -18.78
N ARG A 16 -31.25 -46.88 -18.36
CA ARG A 16 -31.75 -45.90 -17.38
C ARG A 16 -31.34 -46.21 -15.93
N ARG A 17 -30.90 -47.43 -15.64
CA ARG A 17 -30.48 -47.85 -14.30
C ARG A 17 -29.04 -47.53 -13.99
N TRP A 18 -28.19 -47.27 -14.99
CA TRP A 18 -26.78 -46.93 -14.80
C TRP A 18 -26.47 -45.42 -14.80
N LEU A 19 -27.38 -44.59 -15.32
CA LEU A 19 -27.23 -43.13 -15.32
C LEU A 19 -27.55 -42.47 -13.96
N LEU A 20 -28.37 -43.07 -13.12
CA LEU A 20 -28.70 -42.54 -11.81
C LEU A 20 -27.55 -42.61 -10.79
N PRO A 21 -26.77 -43.71 -10.66
CA PRO A 21 -25.65 -43.73 -9.72
C PRO A 21 -24.45 -42.90 -10.17
N THR A 22 -24.21 -42.71 -11.48
CA THR A 22 -23.14 -41.85 -11.99
C THR A 22 -23.46 -40.37 -11.79
N LEU A 23 -24.72 -39.95 -11.89
CA LEU A 23 -25.13 -38.57 -11.60
C LEU A 23 -25.03 -38.24 -10.10
N PHE A 24 -25.27 -39.20 -9.24
CA PHE A 24 -25.14 -39.02 -7.77
C PHE A 24 -23.69 -39.01 -7.32
N LEU A 25 -22.78 -39.67 -8.01
CA LEU A 25 -21.35 -39.65 -7.72
C LEU A 25 -20.67 -38.34 -8.13
N CYS A 26 -21.17 -37.65 -9.17
CA CYS A 26 -20.69 -36.34 -9.59
C CYS A 26 -21.17 -35.20 -8.66
N LEU A 27 -22.28 -35.39 -7.95
CA LEU A 27 -22.79 -34.41 -6.98
C LEU A 27 -22.07 -34.48 -5.60
N ALA A 28 -21.40 -35.60 -5.30
CA ALA A 28 -20.66 -35.75 -4.04
C ALA A 28 -19.27 -35.08 -4.03
N THR A 29 -18.76 -34.68 -5.19
CA THR A 29 -17.45 -33.96 -5.27
C THR A 29 -17.57 -32.44 -5.17
N ALA A 30 -18.81 -31.89 -5.05
CA ALA A 30 -19.05 -30.46 -5.10
C ALA A 30 -18.93 -29.72 -3.76
N CYS A 31 -18.62 -30.39 -2.66
CA CYS A 31 -18.51 -29.77 -1.34
C CYS A 31 -17.33 -30.32 -0.51
N GLN A 32 -16.12 -30.30 -1.04
CA GLN A 32 -14.96 -30.31 -0.15
C GLN A 32 -14.71 -28.87 0.33
N GLN A 33 -15.52 -28.45 1.29
CA GLN A 33 -15.14 -27.29 2.11
C GLN A 33 -13.85 -27.68 2.83
N ARG A 34 -12.83 -26.83 2.75
CA ARG A 34 -11.62 -26.97 3.59
C ARG A 34 -12.10 -27.19 5.03
N PRO A 35 -11.61 -28.24 5.74
CA PRO A 35 -11.98 -28.43 7.13
C PRO A 35 -11.55 -27.16 7.91
N ASP A 36 -12.40 -26.70 8.81
CA ASP A 36 -12.16 -25.54 9.69
C ASP A 36 -11.14 -25.92 10.80
N LYS A 37 -10.06 -26.56 10.36
CA LYS A 37 -8.94 -27.02 11.19
C LYS A 37 -7.64 -26.78 10.44
N GLY A 38 -6.67 -26.22 11.13
CA GLY A 38 -5.35 -25.92 10.58
C GLY A 38 -5.08 -24.41 10.45
N PRO A 39 -3.96 -24.01 9.84
CA PRO A 39 -3.51 -22.61 9.84
C PRO A 39 -4.46 -21.68 9.10
N VAL A 40 -4.59 -20.45 9.60
CA VAL A 40 -5.20 -19.35 8.86
C VAL A 40 -4.38 -19.10 7.60
N VAL A 41 -5.01 -19.14 6.44
CA VAL A 41 -4.34 -18.91 5.15
C VAL A 41 -4.53 -17.48 4.71
N VAL A 42 -3.44 -16.76 4.58
CA VAL A 42 -3.37 -15.38 4.10
C VAL A 42 -2.73 -15.36 2.71
N SER A 43 -3.50 -14.98 1.70
CA SER A 43 -2.99 -14.69 0.36
C SER A 43 -2.60 -13.21 0.27
N ALA A 44 -1.32 -12.92 0.14
CA ALA A 44 -0.84 -11.56 -0.09
C ALA A 44 -0.57 -11.34 -1.58
N ILE A 45 -1.11 -10.23 -2.12
CA ILE A 45 -0.89 -9.84 -3.51
C ILE A 45 0.51 -9.25 -3.63
N GLY A 46 1.44 -10.04 -4.16
CA GLY A 46 2.85 -9.67 -4.26
C GLY A 46 3.73 -10.84 -4.64
N GLY A 47 5.02 -10.68 -4.44
CA GLY A 47 6.02 -11.70 -4.67
C GLY A 47 6.04 -12.78 -3.58
N ARG A 48 7.03 -13.67 -3.65
CA ARG A 48 7.23 -14.71 -2.63
C ARG A 48 7.53 -14.09 -1.27
N PRO A 49 6.89 -14.56 -0.18
CA PRO A 49 7.21 -14.09 1.17
C PRO A 49 8.66 -14.44 1.53
N SER A 50 9.44 -13.42 1.77
CA SER A 50 10.85 -13.52 2.15
C SER A 50 11.27 -12.26 2.88
N TYR A 51 12.21 -12.37 3.82
CA TYR A 51 12.81 -11.18 4.40
C TYR A 51 13.61 -10.40 3.35
N ILE A 52 13.54 -9.10 3.46
CA ILE A 52 14.34 -8.17 2.66
C ILE A 52 15.12 -7.24 3.57
N ASP A 53 16.21 -6.74 3.06
CA ASP A 53 16.89 -5.61 3.69
C ASP A 53 16.25 -4.31 3.18
N VAL A 54 15.35 -3.75 3.98
CA VAL A 54 14.62 -2.51 3.68
C VAL A 54 15.56 -1.30 3.48
N ASN A 55 16.77 -1.37 4.01
CA ASN A 55 17.78 -0.32 3.83
C ASN A 55 18.53 -0.43 2.49
N ARG A 56 18.28 -1.47 1.72
CA ARG A 56 18.80 -1.65 0.36
C ARG A 56 17.75 -1.46 -0.71
N ARG A 57 16.51 -1.87 -0.44
CA ARG A 57 15.37 -1.73 -1.35
C ARG A 57 14.04 -1.77 -0.60
N GLY A 58 13.02 -1.10 -1.12
CA GLY A 58 11.65 -1.27 -0.63
C GLY A 58 11.12 -2.69 -0.87
N GLY A 59 10.15 -3.11 -0.06
CA GLY A 59 9.42 -4.36 -0.16
C GLY A 59 8.07 -4.23 -0.87
N ASP A 60 7.60 -5.33 -1.46
CA ASP A 60 6.22 -5.46 -1.89
C ASP A 60 5.29 -5.76 -0.70
N SER A 61 3.98 -5.80 -0.93
CA SER A 61 2.98 -6.04 0.12
C SER A 61 3.22 -7.33 0.90
N THR A 62 3.63 -8.41 0.22
CA THR A 62 3.89 -9.71 0.86
C THR A 62 5.09 -9.66 1.80
N GLN A 63 6.16 -8.99 1.37
CA GLN A 63 7.39 -8.85 2.15
C GLN A 63 7.18 -7.93 3.36
N ARG A 64 6.43 -6.85 3.19
CA ARG A 64 6.05 -5.94 4.29
C ARG A 64 5.17 -6.66 5.31
N LEU A 65 4.19 -7.44 4.87
CA LEU A 65 3.32 -8.22 5.77
C LEU A 65 4.10 -9.28 6.54
N LEU A 66 5.05 -9.98 5.90
CA LEU A 66 5.94 -10.91 6.60
C LEU A 66 6.78 -10.19 7.66
N LEU A 67 7.33 -9.03 7.30
CA LEU A 67 8.16 -8.23 8.20
C LEU A 67 7.35 -7.75 9.41
N ASP A 68 6.16 -7.21 9.18
CA ASP A 68 5.25 -6.71 10.23
C ASP A 68 4.77 -7.84 11.15
N SER A 69 4.59 -9.06 10.61
CA SER A 69 4.17 -10.23 11.39
C SER A 69 5.30 -10.81 12.25
N THR A 70 6.55 -10.76 11.80
CA THR A 70 7.69 -11.48 12.42
C THR A 70 8.74 -10.58 13.07
N ALA A 71 8.69 -9.28 12.80
CA ALA A 71 9.47 -8.25 13.48
C ALA A 71 8.49 -7.21 14.06
N GLN A 72 9.01 -6.27 14.83
CA GLN A 72 8.21 -5.18 15.38
C GLN A 72 9.02 -3.90 15.41
N GLY A 73 8.36 -2.75 15.28
CA GLY A 73 8.96 -1.44 15.50
C GLY A 73 9.16 -1.16 17.00
N LEU A 74 9.76 -0.03 17.32
CA LEU A 74 9.76 0.48 18.69
C LEU A 74 8.34 0.64 19.22
N VAL A 75 7.47 1.11 18.36
CA VAL A 75 6.02 1.26 18.59
C VAL A 75 5.29 0.65 17.41
N ARG A 76 3.98 0.47 17.51
CA ARG A 76 3.13 -0.06 16.45
C ARG A 76 1.81 0.68 16.37
N PHE A 77 1.04 0.48 15.31
CA PHE A 77 -0.33 0.94 15.22
C PHE A 77 -1.29 -0.08 15.84
N ASP A 78 -2.29 0.43 16.56
CA ASP A 78 -3.46 -0.36 16.92
C ASP A 78 -4.47 -0.44 15.75
N ALA A 79 -5.60 -1.11 15.97
CA ALA A 79 -6.66 -1.26 14.97
C ALA A 79 -7.34 0.09 14.59
N ALA A 80 -7.19 1.13 15.40
CA ALA A 80 -7.71 2.48 15.14
C ALA A 80 -6.65 3.42 14.53
N GLY A 81 -5.44 2.91 14.26
CA GLY A 81 -4.32 3.69 13.74
C GLY A 81 -3.64 4.58 14.79
N GLN A 82 -3.87 4.32 16.08
CA GLN A 82 -3.19 5.00 17.18
C GLN A 82 -1.87 4.30 17.51
N ILE A 83 -0.94 5.04 18.11
CA ILE A 83 0.34 4.49 18.51
C ILE A 83 0.22 3.75 19.84
N GLU A 84 0.64 2.51 19.85
CA GLU A 84 0.74 1.68 21.04
C GLU A 84 2.14 1.07 21.20
N PRO A 85 2.49 0.53 22.38
CA PRO A 85 3.78 -0.12 22.63
C PRO A 85 4.07 -1.27 21.64
N GLY A 86 5.27 -1.23 21.07
CA GLY A 86 5.89 -2.31 20.29
C GLY A 86 7.01 -2.98 21.08
N LEU A 87 8.23 -2.91 20.58
CA LEU A 87 9.43 -3.34 21.32
C LEU A 87 9.73 -2.43 22.53
N ALA A 88 9.39 -1.12 22.42
CA ALA A 88 9.41 -0.23 23.58
C ALA A 88 8.10 -0.41 24.38
N GLU A 89 8.23 -0.71 25.67
CA GLU A 89 7.08 -0.79 26.60
C GLU A 89 6.52 0.60 26.93
N ARG A 90 7.38 1.62 26.92
CA ARG A 90 7.04 3.03 27.17
C ARG A 90 8.09 3.96 26.59
N TRP A 91 7.71 5.22 26.43
CA TRP A 91 8.62 6.29 26.00
C TRP A 91 8.23 7.61 26.65
N ILE A 92 9.19 8.53 26.68
CA ILE A 92 8.96 9.93 27.07
C ILE A 92 9.57 10.84 26.00
N VAL A 93 8.97 12.02 25.85
CA VAL A 93 9.42 13.05 24.91
C VAL A 93 9.75 14.30 25.70
N ILE A 94 10.97 14.77 25.58
CA ILE A 94 11.49 15.94 26.28
C ILE A 94 12.11 16.95 25.31
N ASP A 95 12.70 18.04 25.81
CA ASP A 95 13.39 19.06 25.02
C ASP A 95 12.54 19.65 23.88
N ALA A 96 11.27 19.96 24.18
CA ALA A 96 10.33 20.46 23.20
C ALA A 96 10.20 19.54 21.95
N GLY A 97 10.20 18.22 22.15
CA GLY A 97 10.00 17.24 21.10
C GLY A 97 11.28 16.87 20.32
N ARG A 98 12.46 17.20 20.88
CA ARG A 98 13.74 16.88 20.25
C ARG A 98 14.43 15.63 20.80
N THR A 99 13.98 15.14 21.95
CA THR A 99 14.58 13.95 22.58
C THR A 99 13.49 12.95 22.91
N TYR A 100 13.63 11.73 22.41
CA TYR A 100 12.76 10.60 22.67
C TYR A 100 13.56 9.53 23.41
N ILE A 101 13.11 9.15 24.62
CA ILE A 101 13.72 8.11 25.42
C ILE A 101 12.79 6.91 25.46
N PHE A 102 13.24 5.78 24.92
CA PHE A 102 12.48 4.54 24.83
C PHE A 102 13.00 3.52 25.84
N ARG A 103 12.14 2.95 26.66
CA ARG A 103 12.45 1.78 27.48
C ARG A 103 11.96 0.52 26.75
N LEU A 104 12.89 -0.36 26.45
CA LEU A 104 12.61 -1.64 25.79
C LEU A 104 12.03 -2.64 26.80
N ARG A 105 11.06 -3.45 26.33
CA ARG A 105 10.57 -4.63 27.06
C ARG A 105 11.56 -5.78 26.90
N GLU A 106 11.45 -6.77 27.76
CA GLU A 106 12.12 -8.04 27.52
C GLU A 106 11.55 -8.70 26.26
N ALA A 107 12.42 -9.04 25.35
CA ALA A 107 12.10 -9.66 24.08
C ALA A 107 13.24 -10.57 23.62
N GLU A 108 12.89 -11.57 22.81
CA GLU A 108 13.83 -12.50 22.21
C GLU A 108 13.75 -12.46 20.70
N TRP A 109 14.88 -12.60 20.07
CA TRP A 109 14.98 -12.88 18.65
C TRP A 109 14.37 -14.25 18.33
N SER A 110 14.16 -14.52 17.04
CA SER A 110 13.61 -15.80 16.58
C SER A 110 14.45 -17.04 16.96
N ASP A 111 15.70 -16.85 17.35
CA ASP A 111 16.63 -17.90 17.82
C ASP A 111 16.72 -18.01 19.36
N GLY A 112 15.91 -17.27 20.11
CA GLY A 112 15.90 -17.24 21.57
C GLY A 112 16.95 -16.34 22.23
N ALA A 113 17.81 -15.68 21.46
CA ALA A 113 18.74 -14.71 22.01
C ALA A 113 18.01 -13.43 22.46
N LYS A 114 18.41 -12.82 23.57
CA LYS A 114 17.82 -11.56 24.06
C LYS A 114 18.02 -10.41 23.09
N VAL A 115 17.00 -9.58 22.93
CA VAL A 115 17.09 -8.28 22.21
C VAL A 115 17.71 -7.26 23.15
N THR A 116 18.76 -6.58 22.70
CA THR A 116 19.46 -5.58 23.52
C THR A 116 19.28 -4.17 22.95
N ALA A 117 19.45 -3.14 23.79
CA ALA A 117 19.44 -1.76 23.34
C ALA A 117 20.53 -1.47 22.29
N VAL A 118 21.66 -2.18 22.34
CA VAL A 118 22.75 -2.08 21.35
C VAL A 118 22.30 -2.58 19.98
N ASP A 119 21.59 -3.70 19.93
CA ASP A 119 21.04 -4.23 18.68
C ASP A 119 20.07 -3.24 18.05
N VAL A 120 19.12 -2.73 18.85
CA VAL A 120 18.09 -1.77 18.41
C VAL A 120 18.74 -0.49 17.88
N ALA A 121 19.67 0.10 18.64
CA ALA A 121 20.36 1.31 18.22
C ALA A 121 21.16 1.09 16.93
N THR A 122 21.83 -0.06 16.78
CA THR A 122 22.60 -0.41 15.58
C THR A 122 21.68 -0.51 14.35
N ILE A 123 20.51 -1.14 14.49
CA ILE A 123 19.54 -1.29 13.39
C ILE A 123 18.98 0.07 12.99
N LEU A 124 18.60 0.92 13.95
CA LEU A 124 18.10 2.27 13.68
C LEU A 124 19.16 3.18 13.04
N LYS A 125 20.41 3.15 13.54
CA LYS A 125 21.53 3.88 12.92
C LYS A 125 21.75 3.47 11.47
N ARG A 126 21.57 2.18 11.15
CA ARG A 126 21.66 1.70 9.78
C ARG A 126 20.54 2.26 8.87
N ALA A 127 19.33 2.44 9.40
CA ALA A 127 18.21 3.01 8.64
C ALA A 127 18.45 4.48 8.26
N ILE A 128 19.09 5.27 9.15
CA ILE A 128 19.39 6.69 8.91
C ILE A 128 20.74 6.93 8.19
N ALA A 129 21.57 5.90 8.06
CA ALA A 129 22.92 6.03 7.46
C ALA A 129 22.88 6.66 6.05
N PRO A 130 23.93 7.40 5.63
CA PRO A 130 24.00 8.00 4.30
C PRO A 130 23.78 7.00 3.15
N SER A 131 24.28 5.77 3.29
CA SER A 131 24.15 4.70 2.32
C SER A 131 22.78 4.00 2.31
N SER A 132 21.92 4.27 3.28
CA SER A 132 20.59 3.66 3.38
C SER A 132 19.72 4.08 2.20
N ARG A 133 18.99 3.10 1.63
CA ARG A 133 17.93 3.28 0.65
C ARG A 133 16.55 2.98 1.24
N ASN A 134 16.42 3.06 2.56
CA ASN A 134 15.12 2.90 3.23
C ASN A 134 14.13 3.92 2.67
N PRO A 135 12.91 3.50 2.26
CA PRO A 135 11.90 4.40 1.73
C PRO A 135 11.53 5.57 2.66
N LEU A 136 11.65 5.36 3.97
CA LEU A 136 11.35 6.39 4.97
C LEU A 136 12.52 7.34 5.25
N LYS A 137 13.74 7.05 4.76
CA LYS A 137 14.93 7.87 5.02
C LYS A 137 14.73 9.38 4.78
N PRO A 138 14.03 9.85 3.72
CA PRO A 138 13.79 11.28 3.52
C PRO A 138 13.03 11.95 4.67
N PHE A 139 12.28 11.18 5.46
CA PHE A 139 11.50 11.66 6.59
C PHE A 139 12.22 11.54 7.93
N LEU A 140 13.34 10.81 7.98
CA LEU A 140 14.17 10.57 9.16
C LEU A 140 15.32 11.57 9.30
N SER A 141 15.42 12.55 8.41
CA SER A 141 16.54 13.51 8.33
C SER A 141 16.70 14.42 9.57
N ALA A 142 15.71 14.43 10.47
CA ALA A 142 15.81 15.14 11.73
C ALA A 142 16.53 14.34 12.83
N ILE A 143 16.68 13.00 12.67
CA ILE A 143 17.37 12.16 13.65
C ILE A 143 18.87 12.46 13.53
N ASP A 144 19.44 12.96 14.62
CA ASP A 144 20.84 13.30 14.76
C ASP A 144 21.65 12.11 15.28
N ASP A 145 21.14 11.46 16.35
CA ASP A 145 21.77 10.27 16.93
C ASP A 145 20.76 9.33 17.59
N VAL A 146 21.17 8.07 17.74
CA VAL A 146 20.50 7.05 18.52
C VAL A 146 21.49 6.49 19.53
N ALA A 147 21.41 6.90 20.79
CA ALA A 147 22.32 6.54 21.85
C ALA A 147 21.77 5.38 22.71
N VAL A 148 22.66 4.50 23.16
CA VAL A 148 22.36 3.49 24.19
C VAL A 148 22.62 4.12 25.55
N MET A 149 21.57 4.20 26.38
CA MET A 149 21.69 4.75 27.74
C MET A 149 21.92 3.66 28.80
N THR A 150 21.22 2.53 28.65
CA THR A 150 21.38 1.32 29.45
C THR A 150 21.08 0.10 28.58
N ASP A 151 21.21 -1.11 29.13
CA ASP A 151 20.90 -2.36 28.42
C ASP A 151 19.47 -2.43 27.85
N ALA A 152 18.54 -1.65 28.44
CA ALA A 152 17.14 -1.62 28.06
C ALA A 152 16.62 -0.21 27.69
N VAL A 153 17.48 0.79 27.56
CA VAL A 153 17.06 2.17 27.28
C VAL A 153 17.88 2.76 26.15
N ILE A 154 17.16 3.26 25.14
CA ILE A 154 17.76 4.04 24.04
C ILE A 154 17.21 5.46 24.04
N GLU A 155 18.03 6.38 23.58
CA GLU A 155 17.70 7.78 23.36
C GLU A 155 17.82 8.09 21.88
N VAL A 156 16.77 8.71 21.29
CA VAL A 156 16.79 9.23 19.93
C VAL A 156 16.79 10.75 20.00
N ARG A 157 17.86 11.37 19.56
CA ARG A 157 18.03 12.84 19.52
C ARG A 157 17.72 13.38 18.13
N LEU A 158 17.01 14.49 18.11
CA LEU A 158 16.62 15.19 16.89
C LEU A 158 17.26 16.58 16.84
N SER A 159 17.70 16.98 15.67
CA SER A 159 18.13 18.36 15.38
C SER A 159 16.96 19.36 15.42
N ARG A 160 15.73 18.89 15.20
CA ARG A 160 14.49 19.67 15.19
C ARG A 160 13.27 18.79 15.54
N PRO A 161 12.18 19.37 16.08
CA PRO A 161 11.01 18.59 16.49
C PRO A 161 10.38 17.81 15.31
N ARG A 162 9.89 16.59 15.61
CA ARG A 162 9.15 15.72 14.69
C ARG A 162 8.01 15.03 15.43
N PRO A 163 6.82 15.67 15.53
CA PRO A 163 5.67 15.08 16.24
C PRO A 163 5.26 13.71 15.72
N ASP A 164 5.43 13.48 14.39
CA ASP A 164 5.05 12.23 13.74
C ASP A 164 6.13 11.15 13.78
N LEU A 165 7.22 11.33 14.53
CA LEU A 165 8.32 10.37 14.59
C LEU A 165 7.86 8.98 15.04
N LEU A 166 6.95 8.92 16.01
CA LEU A 166 6.39 7.65 16.49
C LEU A 166 5.64 6.90 15.39
N LYS A 167 4.87 7.61 14.54
CA LYS A 167 4.19 6.99 13.38
C LYS A 167 5.17 6.41 12.38
N LEU A 168 6.34 7.03 12.22
CA LEU A 168 7.41 6.47 11.38
C LEU A 168 8.01 5.22 12.01
N PHE A 169 8.25 5.20 13.33
CA PHE A 169 8.76 4.02 14.04
C PHE A 169 7.77 2.86 14.11
N ALA A 170 6.50 3.11 13.83
CA ALA A 170 5.48 2.07 13.71
C ALA A 170 5.40 1.45 12.30
N GLN A 171 6.11 2.00 11.30
CA GLN A 171 6.07 1.47 9.94
C GLN A 171 6.93 0.21 9.80
N PRO A 172 6.53 -0.77 8.98
CA PRO A 172 7.30 -1.99 8.73
C PRO A 172 8.73 -1.72 8.24
N GLU A 173 8.96 -0.62 7.54
CA GLU A 173 10.27 -0.21 7.05
C GLU A 173 11.26 0.18 8.18
N LEU A 174 10.76 0.40 9.40
CA LEU A 174 11.58 0.63 10.61
C LEU A 174 11.43 -0.49 11.64
N ALA A 175 10.87 -1.63 11.25
CA ALA A 175 10.85 -2.81 12.10
C ALA A 175 12.27 -3.25 12.47
N ILE A 176 12.43 -3.66 13.71
CA ILE A 176 13.71 -4.10 14.28
C ILE A 176 13.97 -5.54 13.82
N LEU A 177 14.75 -5.66 12.75
CA LEU A 177 15.13 -6.93 12.13
C LEU A 177 16.64 -7.11 12.16
N ARG A 178 17.09 -8.13 12.89
CA ARG A 178 18.51 -8.53 12.92
C ARG A 178 18.88 -9.22 11.61
N GLN A 179 20.06 -8.93 11.07
CA GLN A 179 20.50 -9.46 9.78
C GLN A 179 21.35 -10.74 9.91
N ASN A 180 21.97 -10.97 11.06
CA ASN A 180 22.81 -12.14 11.28
C ASN A 180 22.78 -12.56 12.77
N PRO A 181 22.20 -13.74 13.09
CA PRO A 181 21.29 -14.50 12.23
C PRO A 181 20.03 -13.72 11.90
N LEU A 182 19.45 -13.98 10.73
CA LEU A 182 18.31 -13.22 10.22
C LEU A 182 17.05 -13.57 11.03
N GLY A 183 16.42 -12.55 11.62
CA GLY A 183 15.20 -12.75 12.39
C GLY A 183 14.74 -11.50 13.13
N GLY A 184 13.46 -11.49 13.46
CA GLY A 184 12.81 -10.45 14.26
C GLY A 184 12.35 -10.94 15.62
N SER A 185 11.76 -10.04 16.39
CA SER A 185 11.16 -10.29 17.71
C SER A 185 9.65 -10.05 17.71
N GLY A 186 9.01 -10.17 16.54
CA GLY A 186 7.59 -9.90 16.34
C GLY A 186 6.66 -10.96 16.97
N PRO A 187 5.34 -10.81 16.79
CA PRO A 187 4.35 -11.69 17.41
C PRO A 187 4.34 -13.10 16.83
N LEU A 188 4.86 -13.31 15.63
CA LEU A 188 4.91 -14.62 15.00
C LEU A 188 6.37 -15.07 14.76
N ARG A 189 6.59 -16.39 14.79
CA ARG A 189 7.86 -17.05 14.46
C ARG A 189 7.70 -17.89 13.21
N ILE A 190 8.65 -17.82 12.29
CA ILE A 190 8.67 -18.69 11.10
C ILE A 190 8.97 -20.13 11.55
N VAL A 191 8.04 -21.03 11.23
CA VAL A 191 8.18 -22.48 11.48
C VAL A 191 8.77 -23.18 10.28
N SER A 192 8.28 -22.84 9.08
CA SER A 192 8.79 -23.42 7.84
C SER A 192 8.58 -22.47 6.65
N THR A 193 9.42 -22.66 5.64
CA THR A 193 9.32 -21.97 4.34
C THR A 193 9.31 -23.01 3.23
N GLY A 194 8.43 -22.87 2.25
CA GLY A 194 8.30 -23.85 1.17
C GLY A 194 7.57 -23.32 -0.05
N GLY A 195 7.22 -24.21 -0.98
CA GLY A 195 6.43 -23.89 -2.17
C GLY A 195 5.04 -23.35 -1.83
N ASP A 196 4.49 -23.77 -0.69
CA ASP A 196 3.17 -23.35 -0.18
C ASP A 196 3.21 -22.07 0.65
N GLY A 197 4.30 -21.32 0.61
CA GLY A 197 4.47 -20.08 1.36
C GLY A 197 5.29 -20.23 2.63
N VAL A 198 5.04 -19.33 3.60
CA VAL A 198 5.69 -19.31 4.91
C VAL A 198 4.66 -19.65 5.97
N LEU A 199 4.96 -20.67 6.78
CA LEU A 199 4.16 -21.01 7.97
C LEU A 199 4.74 -20.30 9.16
N MET A 200 3.91 -19.59 9.90
CA MET A 200 4.26 -18.84 11.10
C MET A 200 3.39 -19.28 12.26
N ARG A 201 3.96 -19.25 13.46
CA ARG A 201 3.30 -19.61 14.73
C ARG A 201 3.41 -18.45 15.71
N PRO A 202 2.43 -18.24 16.60
CA PRO A 202 2.53 -17.27 17.70
C PRO A 202 3.81 -17.48 18.52
N ALA A 203 4.50 -16.38 18.80
CA ALA A 203 5.65 -16.41 19.70
C ALA A 203 5.19 -16.71 21.13
N THR A 204 6.05 -17.35 21.93
CA THR A 204 5.80 -17.53 23.35
C THR A 204 5.73 -16.20 24.06
N ASP A 205 4.77 -16.00 24.91
CA ASP A 205 4.63 -14.81 25.74
C ASP A 205 5.61 -14.88 26.91
N LEU A 206 6.68 -14.10 26.83
CA LEU A 206 7.72 -14.04 27.87
C LEU A 206 7.28 -13.30 29.15
N THR A 207 6.12 -12.63 29.14
CA THR A 207 5.59 -11.93 30.32
C THR A 207 4.87 -12.90 31.27
N ARG A 208 4.61 -14.14 30.83
CA ARG A 208 3.99 -15.17 31.66
C ARG A 208 4.99 -15.78 32.62
N SER A 209 4.50 -16.10 33.81
CA SER A 209 5.28 -16.88 34.79
C SER A 209 5.63 -18.25 34.19
N PRO A 210 6.85 -18.80 34.46
CA PRO A 210 7.21 -20.17 34.07
C PRO A 210 6.25 -21.24 34.57
N ASP A 211 5.55 -20.95 35.68
CA ASP A 211 4.58 -21.86 36.30
C ASP A 211 3.16 -21.72 35.69
N ASP A 212 2.95 -20.76 34.81
CA ASP A 212 1.68 -20.55 34.13
C ASP A 212 1.69 -21.37 32.82
N GLU A 213 1.17 -22.62 32.92
CA GLU A 213 0.94 -23.47 31.73
C GLU A 213 -0.08 -22.82 30.81
N GLY A 214 0.37 -21.79 30.08
CA GLY A 214 -0.44 -21.17 29.03
C GLY A 214 -0.80 -22.18 27.96
N PRO A 215 -1.90 -21.98 27.22
CA PRO A 215 -2.30 -22.89 26.15
C PRO A 215 -1.17 -23.00 25.12
N VAL A 216 -0.75 -24.24 24.86
CA VAL A 216 0.17 -24.55 23.76
C VAL A 216 -0.48 -24.05 22.45
N ALA A 217 0.29 -23.32 21.63
CA ALA A 217 -0.21 -22.84 20.35
C ALA A 217 -0.75 -24.01 19.50
N THR A 218 -2.02 -23.91 19.13
CA THR A 218 -2.68 -24.93 18.31
C THR A 218 -2.47 -24.64 16.81
N PRO A 219 -2.61 -25.65 15.93
CA PRO A 219 -2.48 -25.45 14.48
C PRO A 219 -3.41 -24.37 13.92
N GLU A 220 -4.55 -24.10 14.56
CA GLU A 220 -5.52 -23.07 14.18
C GLU A 220 -5.02 -21.64 14.45
N GLN A 221 -4.01 -21.49 15.29
CA GLN A 221 -3.34 -20.22 15.58
C GLN A 221 -2.14 -19.96 14.64
N ASP A 222 -1.70 -20.99 13.91
CA ASP A 222 -0.67 -20.83 12.91
C ASP A 222 -1.20 -20.00 11.71
N VAL A 223 -0.32 -19.24 11.09
CA VAL A 223 -0.63 -18.43 9.91
C VAL A 223 0.23 -18.88 8.72
N ARG A 224 -0.41 -19.24 7.63
CA ARG A 224 0.25 -19.52 6.36
C ARG A 224 0.16 -18.33 5.43
N LEU A 225 1.27 -17.66 5.20
CA LEU A 225 1.38 -16.53 4.27
C LEU A 225 1.81 -17.02 2.90
N ILE A 226 0.99 -16.73 1.88
CA ILE A 226 1.23 -17.08 0.47
C ILE A 226 1.35 -15.79 -0.33
N GLY A 227 2.45 -15.64 -1.08
CA GLY A 227 2.60 -14.52 -2.03
C GLY A 227 2.17 -14.96 -3.43
N GLU A 228 1.21 -14.24 -4.01
CA GLU A 228 0.66 -14.60 -5.32
C GLU A 228 0.09 -13.39 -6.08
N THR A 229 -0.20 -13.56 -7.36
CA THR A 229 -0.84 -12.51 -8.17
C THR A 229 -2.25 -12.24 -7.70
N ALA A 230 -2.76 -11.02 -7.91
CA ALA A 230 -4.10 -10.61 -7.49
C ALA A 230 -5.20 -11.57 -8.00
N SER A 231 -5.10 -12.02 -9.26
CA SER A 231 -6.08 -12.96 -9.84
C SER A 231 -6.11 -14.30 -9.12
N ARG A 232 -4.93 -14.81 -8.69
CA ARG A 232 -4.83 -16.05 -7.92
C ARG A 232 -5.34 -15.89 -6.50
N ALA A 233 -4.96 -14.79 -5.83
CA ALA A 233 -5.39 -14.49 -4.47
C ALA A 233 -6.93 -14.37 -4.39
N VAL A 234 -7.53 -13.60 -5.30
CA VAL A 234 -8.98 -13.43 -5.38
C VAL A 234 -9.69 -14.76 -5.71
N ALA A 235 -9.16 -15.55 -6.67
CA ALA A 235 -9.73 -16.86 -7.01
C ALA A 235 -9.62 -17.85 -5.86
N ARG A 236 -8.49 -17.87 -5.12
CA ARG A 236 -8.29 -18.72 -3.94
C ARG A 236 -9.28 -18.37 -2.82
N PHE A 237 -9.50 -17.09 -2.58
CA PHE A 237 -10.49 -16.63 -1.60
C PHE A 237 -11.91 -17.01 -2.01
N ALA A 238 -12.30 -16.77 -3.27
CA ALA A 238 -13.62 -17.15 -3.79
C ALA A 238 -13.87 -18.67 -3.68
N ALA A 239 -12.81 -19.48 -3.85
CA ALA A 239 -12.86 -20.93 -3.67
C ALA A 239 -12.79 -21.39 -2.18
N LYS A 240 -12.76 -20.46 -1.21
CA LYS A 240 -12.62 -20.73 0.24
C LYS A 240 -11.34 -21.49 0.60
N LEU A 241 -10.27 -21.31 -0.18
CA LEU A 241 -8.95 -21.88 0.06
C LEU A 241 -8.00 -20.88 0.73
N SER A 242 -8.44 -19.65 0.93
CA SER A 242 -7.78 -18.60 1.70
C SER A 242 -8.80 -17.92 2.59
N ASP A 243 -8.40 -17.58 3.81
CA ASP A 243 -9.25 -16.94 4.81
C ASP A 243 -9.19 -15.41 4.70
N TYR A 244 -8.07 -14.90 4.18
CA TYR A 244 -7.84 -13.47 4.03
C TYR A 244 -7.01 -13.17 2.77
N VAL A 245 -7.30 -12.06 2.11
CA VAL A 245 -6.49 -11.51 1.02
C VAL A 245 -5.99 -10.14 1.43
N ALA A 246 -4.67 -9.96 1.41
CA ALA A 246 -4.02 -8.70 1.75
C ALA A 246 -3.31 -8.07 0.54
N GLY A 247 -3.17 -6.76 0.55
CA GLY A 247 -2.49 -6.01 -0.50
C GLY A 247 -3.37 -5.75 -1.71
N GLY A 248 -2.73 -5.57 -2.86
CA GLY A 248 -3.39 -5.12 -4.08
C GLY A 248 -3.39 -3.60 -4.21
N THR A 249 -3.73 -3.16 -5.39
CA THR A 249 -3.77 -1.74 -5.76
C THR A 249 -5.03 -1.46 -6.57
N VAL A 250 -5.25 -0.21 -6.94
CA VAL A 250 -6.33 0.18 -7.86
C VAL A 250 -6.33 -0.62 -9.16
N ALA A 251 -5.17 -1.12 -9.59
CA ALA A 251 -5.06 -1.97 -10.78
C ALA A 251 -5.79 -3.30 -10.66
N ASP A 252 -5.98 -3.78 -9.43
CA ASP A 252 -6.52 -5.11 -9.12
C ASP A 252 -8.02 -5.09 -8.79
N PHE A 253 -8.59 -3.96 -8.37
CA PHE A 253 -9.99 -3.82 -7.96
C PHE A 253 -11.02 -4.48 -8.91
N PRO A 254 -10.92 -4.33 -10.24
CA PRO A 254 -11.91 -4.93 -11.14
C PRO A 254 -11.96 -6.46 -11.09
N LEU A 255 -10.97 -7.13 -10.52
CA LEU A 255 -10.97 -8.58 -10.33
C LEU A 255 -11.98 -9.00 -9.26
N ILE A 256 -12.19 -8.18 -8.23
CA ILE A 256 -13.13 -8.45 -7.13
C ILE A 256 -14.56 -8.53 -7.66
N ALA A 257 -14.97 -7.58 -8.50
CA ALA A 257 -16.31 -7.53 -9.08
C ALA A 257 -16.66 -8.80 -9.89
N ARG A 258 -15.63 -9.42 -10.52
CA ARG A 258 -15.82 -10.65 -11.32
C ARG A 258 -15.83 -11.93 -10.49
N ALA A 259 -15.31 -11.89 -9.28
CA ALA A 259 -15.20 -13.07 -8.41
C ALA A 259 -16.45 -13.33 -7.56
N ALA A 260 -17.51 -12.54 -7.71
CA ALA A 260 -18.77 -12.66 -6.95
C ALA A 260 -18.57 -12.72 -5.43
N ILE A 261 -17.58 -11.96 -4.91
CA ILE A 261 -17.31 -11.86 -3.47
C ILE A 261 -18.38 -10.98 -2.82
N ALA A 262 -18.96 -11.46 -1.72
CA ALA A 262 -19.97 -10.70 -0.98
C ALA A 262 -19.39 -9.34 -0.51
N PRO A 263 -20.11 -8.23 -0.67
CA PRO A 263 -19.63 -6.89 -0.28
C PRO A 263 -19.19 -6.80 1.19
N THR A 264 -19.82 -7.58 2.07
CA THR A 264 -19.46 -7.65 3.50
C THR A 264 -18.04 -8.19 3.75
N ASN A 265 -17.48 -8.94 2.79
CA ASN A 265 -16.15 -9.50 2.84
C ASN A 265 -15.09 -8.60 2.20
N ILE A 266 -15.52 -7.46 1.64
CA ILE A 266 -14.62 -6.47 1.05
C ILE A 266 -14.43 -5.35 2.06
N LYS A 267 -13.18 -5.08 2.41
CA LYS A 267 -12.82 -3.98 3.31
C LYS A 267 -11.80 -3.09 2.62
N LEU A 268 -12.06 -1.79 2.66
CA LEU A 268 -11.12 -0.77 2.25
C LEU A 268 -10.46 -0.21 3.51
N GLU A 269 -9.15 -0.17 3.51
CA GLU A 269 -8.40 0.46 4.60
C GLU A 269 -8.69 1.97 4.61
N PRO A 270 -9.01 2.57 5.77
CA PRO A 270 -9.25 4.00 5.88
C PRO A 270 -7.93 4.78 5.86
N ALA A 271 -7.06 4.47 4.90
CA ALA A 271 -5.75 5.06 4.77
C ALA A 271 -5.82 6.38 4.00
N ALA A 272 -5.17 7.42 4.52
CA ALA A 272 -4.94 8.66 3.80
C ALA A 272 -3.75 8.51 2.85
N GLY A 273 -3.83 9.17 1.69
CA GLY A 273 -2.75 9.08 0.71
C GLY A 273 -2.99 9.93 -0.52
N LEU A 274 -2.16 9.74 -1.53
CA LEU A 274 -2.21 10.48 -2.78
C LEU A 274 -2.45 9.51 -3.94
N PHE A 275 -3.58 9.71 -4.63
CA PHE A 275 -3.91 9.03 -5.86
C PHE A 275 -4.17 10.04 -6.96
N GLY A 276 -3.35 10.02 -8.01
CA GLY A 276 -3.47 10.99 -9.10
C GLY A 276 -2.34 10.90 -10.11
N LEU A 277 -2.35 11.79 -11.10
CA LEU A 277 -1.30 11.89 -12.11
C LEU A 277 -0.31 12.99 -11.74
N ALA A 278 0.95 12.64 -11.53
CA ALA A 278 2.04 13.62 -11.42
C ALA A 278 2.56 13.99 -12.80
N VAL A 279 2.90 15.26 -12.99
CA VAL A 279 3.70 15.73 -14.11
C VAL A 279 5.15 15.34 -13.83
N VAL A 280 5.71 14.44 -14.67
CA VAL A 280 7.10 13.97 -14.52
C VAL A 280 8.05 14.60 -15.51
N ARG A 281 7.52 15.29 -16.52
CA ARG A 281 8.27 16.06 -17.50
C ARG A 281 7.50 17.33 -17.88
N ARG A 282 8.13 18.49 -17.69
CA ARG A 282 7.55 19.81 -18.01
C ARG A 282 8.01 20.28 -19.40
N GLU A 283 7.59 19.57 -20.43
CA GLU A 283 7.89 19.86 -21.82
C GLU A 283 6.61 19.99 -22.64
N GLY A 284 6.72 20.56 -23.84
CA GLY A 284 5.59 20.71 -24.73
C GLY A 284 4.40 21.44 -24.09
N LEU A 285 3.20 20.89 -24.22
CA LEU A 285 2.00 21.43 -23.58
C LEU A 285 2.14 21.57 -22.06
N LEU A 286 2.83 20.64 -21.40
CA LEU A 286 2.98 20.61 -19.95
C LEU A 286 4.02 21.61 -19.40
N ALA A 287 4.78 22.28 -20.25
CA ALA A 287 5.71 23.33 -19.84
C ALA A 287 4.98 24.50 -19.17
N SER A 288 3.82 24.90 -19.71
CA SER A 288 3.04 26.01 -19.18
C SER A 288 2.04 25.60 -18.11
N ALA A 289 1.72 26.52 -17.19
CA ALA A 289 0.67 26.31 -16.19
C ALA A 289 -0.71 26.14 -16.86
N ALA A 290 -0.99 26.87 -17.94
CA ALA A 290 -2.23 26.76 -18.70
C ALA A 290 -2.39 25.36 -19.34
N GLY A 291 -1.31 24.79 -19.89
CA GLY A 291 -1.33 23.44 -20.43
C GLY A 291 -1.58 22.37 -19.37
N ARG A 292 -0.92 22.47 -18.21
CA ARG A 292 -1.19 21.56 -17.08
C ARG A 292 -2.61 21.70 -16.56
N ALA A 293 -3.13 22.92 -16.45
CA ALA A 293 -4.51 23.17 -16.06
C ALA A 293 -5.51 22.60 -17.10
N ALA A 294 -5.22 22.66 -18.40
CA ALA A 294 -6.07 22.08 -19.44
C ALA A 294 -6.20 20.57 -19.27
N ILE A 295 -5.11 19.85 -18.98
CA ILE A 295 -5.16 18.42 -18.66
C ILE A 295 -6.02 18.16 -17.43
N ALA A 296 -5.79 18.90 -16.34
CA ALA A 296 -6.52 18.74 -15.08
C ALA A 296 -8.03 19.01 -15.23
N GLN A 297 -8.43 19.99 -16.02
CA GLN A 297 -9.81 20.34 -16.33
C GLN A 297 -10.51 19.32 -17.23
N ALA A 298 -9.78 18.67 -18.13
CA ALA A 298 -10.32 17.66 -19.03
C ALA A 298 -10.72 16.35 -18.28
N LEU A 299 -10.04 16.03 -17.19
CA LEU A 299 -10.28 14.79 -16.44
C LEU A 299 -11.60 14.81 -15.68
N ASP A 300 -12.41 13.79 -15.91
CA ASP A 300 -13.66 13.54 -15.19
C ASP A 300 -13.38 12.60 -13.99
N ARG A 301 -13.05 13.17 -12.85
CA ARG A 301 -12.66 12.42 -11.66
C ARG A 301 -13.76 11.51 -11.12
N PRO A 302 -15.05 11.96 -11.07
CA PRO A 302 -16.16 11.05 -10.72
C PRO A 302 -16.24 9.83 -11.64
N ALA A 303 -16.12 10.01 -12.96
CA ALA A 303 -16.16 8.89 -13.91
C ALA A 303 -14.94 7.97 -13.78
N LEU A 304 -13.77 8.51 -13.46
CA LEU A 304 -12.55 7.71 -13.17
C LEU A 304 -12.75 6.80 -11.96
N ILE A 305 -13.31 7.33 -10.87
CA ILE A 305 -13.60 6.54 -9.67
C ILE A 305 -14.65 5.47 -9.97
N ALA A 306 -15.76 5.85 -10.59
CA ALA A 306 -16.85 4.93 -10.91
C ALA A 306 -16.42 3.78 -11.85
N ALA A 307 -15.43 4.00 -12.72
CA ALA A 307 -14.90 2.96 -13.59
C ALA A 307 -14.11 1.87 -12.84
N ILE A 308 -13.60 2.16 -11.65
CA ILE A 308 -12.80 1.24 -10.85
C ILE A 308 -13.67 0.55 -9.79
N THR A 309 -14.38 1.34 -8.99
CA THR A 309 -15.31 0.88 -7.94
C THR A 309 -16.21 2.03 -7.50
N SER A 310 -17.46 1.73 -7.15
CA SER A 310 -18.42 2.74 -6.68
C SER A 310 -18.09 3.30 -5.29
N ASP A 311 -17.34 2.57 -4.48
CA ASP A 311 -17.19 2.83 -3.03
C ASP A 311 -15.79 3.31 -2.65
N TRP A 312 -14.94 3.61 -3.63
CA TRP A 312 -13.56 4.01 -3.40
C TRP A 312 -13.39 5.52 -3.39
N GLY A 313 -13.47 6.11 -2.18
CA GLY A 313 -13.14 7.50 -1.93
C GLY A 313 -14.02 8.53 -2.67
N ALA A 314 -13.67 9.80 -2.49
CA ALA A 314 -14.29 10.92 -3.16
C ALA A 314 -13.31 11.61 -4.11
N PRO A 315 -13.76 12.14 -5.27
CA PRO A 315 -12.91 12.93 -6.13
C PRO A 315 -12.48 14.22 -5.45
N VAL A 316 -11.20 14.58 -5.59
CA VAL A 316 -10.65 15.82 -5.05
C VAL A 316 -10.01 16.65 -6.15
N GLU A 317 -10.04 17.98 -6.00
CA GLU A 317 -9.48 18.93 -6.95
C GLU A 317 -8.33 19.75 -6.35
N ARG A 318 -7.94 19.43 -5.12
CA ARG A 318 -6.82 20.00 -4.37
C ARG A 318 -5.84 18.92 -3.94
N LEU A 319 -4.58 19.30 -3.79
CA LEU A 319 -3.52 18.35 -3.43
C LEU A 319 -3.54 17.98 -1.95
N LEU A 320 -3.77 18.96 -1.08
CA LEU A 320 -3.73 18.76 0.36
C LEU A 320 -5.12 18.49 0.95
N PRO A 321 -5.27 17.50 1.83
CA PRO A 321 -6.41 17.42 2.75
C PRO A 321 -6.49 18.64 3.67
N ASP A 322 -7.67 18.88 4.27
CA ASP A 322 -7.82 19.88 5.30
C ASP A 322 -7.05 19.52 6.59
N LYS A 323 -6.71 20.53 7.37
CA LYS A 323 -6.19 20.38 8.73
C LYS A 323 -4.83 19.67 8.85
N LEU A 324 -3.98 19.78 7.84
CA LEU A 324 -2.57 19.38 7.94
C LEU A 324 -1.70 20.53 8.47
N ASP A 325 -0.40 20.25 8.61
CA ASP A 325 0.62 21.15 9.16
C ASP A 325 1.00 22.33 8.23
N SER A 326 0.01 22.96 7.58
CA SER A 326 0.17 24.17 6.76
C SER A 326 -0.38 25.40 7.50
N ALA A 327 0.30 26.52 7.40
CA ALA A 327 -0.14 27.80 7.98
C ALA A 327 -1.35 28.43 7.25
N GLN A 328 -1.63 27.99 6.01
CA GLN A 328 -2.75 28.45 5.20
C GLN A 328 -3.63 27.29 4.78
N PRO A 329 -4.92 27.53 4.49
CA PRO A 329 -5.77 26.53 3.87
C PRO A 329 -5.17 26.02 2.54
N PRO A 330 -5.47 24.78 2.14
CA PRO A 330 -5.02 24.24 0.86
C PRO A 330 -5.44 25.10 -0.33
N ALA A 331 -4.50 25.35 -1.26
CA ALA A 331 -4.80 26.05 -2.49
C ALA A 331 -5.82 25.27 -3.33
N ILE A 332 -6.84 25.96 -3.81
CA ILE A 332 -7.88 25.43 -4.69
C ILE A 332 -7.72 26.08 -6.06
N PRO A 333 -7.60 25.29 -7.14
CA PRO A 333 -7.50 25.85 -8.50
C PRO A 333 -8.75 26.66 -8.85
N THR A 334 -8.56 27.82 -9.48
CA THR A 334 -9.66 28.76 -9.80
C THR A 334 -10.70 28.15 -10.77
N TRP A 335 -10.31 27.19 -11.59
CA TRP A 335 -11.23 26.51 -12.53
C TRP A 335 -12.20 25.55 -11.84
N THR A 336 -12.03 25.24 -10.56
CA THR A 336 -12.92 24.30 -9.81
C THR A 336 -14.33 24.83 -9.70
N THR A 337 -14.53 26.16 -9.76
CA THR A 337 -15.85 26.80 -9.76
C THR A 337 -16.60 26.69 -11.10
N LEU A 338 -15.92 26.27 -12.17
CA LEU A 338 -16.54 26.12 -13.49
C LEU A 338 -17.35 24.81 -13.56
N ALA A 339 -18.48 24.87 -14.28
CA ALA A 339 -19.24 23.69 -14.66
C ALA A 339 -18.40 22.76 -15.56
N PRO A 340 -18.64 21.44 -15.55
CA PRO A 340 -17.84 20.46 -16.30
C PRO A 340 -17.68 20.79 -17.80
N ASP A 341 -18.74 21.24 -18.47
CA ASP A 341 -18.68 21.61 -19.89
C ASP A 341 -17.84 22.87 -20.12
N ALA A 342 -17.89 23.82 -19.20
CA ALA A 342 -17.05 25.03 -19.25
C ALA A 342 -15.58 24.68 -19.05
N ARG A 343 -15.26 23.75 -18.13
CA ARG A 343 -13.90 23.23 -17.94
C ARG A 343 -13.37 22.58 -19.22
N LEU A 344 -14.18 21.73 -19.86
CA LEU A 344 -13.80 21.07 -21.10
C LEU A 344 -13.59 22.06 -22.25
N THR A 345 -14.43 23.10 -22.34
CA THR A 345 -14.29 24.18 -23.32
C THR A 345 -13.02 24.98 -23.10
N ALA A 346 -12.72 25.35 -21.85
CA ALA A 346 -11.49 26.06 -21.51
C ALA A 346 -10.24 25.22 -21.83
N ALA A 347 -10.27 23.91 -21.52
CA ALA A 347 -9.20 22.97 -21.84
C ALA A 347 -8.94 22.88 -23.37
N ARG A 348 -10.02 22.75 -24.18
CA ARG A 348 -9.93 22.76 -25.65
C ARG A 348 -9.30 24.05 -26.18
N SER A 349 -9.73 25.17 -25.63
CA SER A 349 -9.20 26.49 -26.05
C SER A 349 -7.70 26.59 -25.74
N ALA A 350 -7.25 26.17 -24.57
CA ALA A 350 -5.84 26.19 -24.20
C ALA A 350 -4.98 25.27 -25.09
N VAL A 351 -5.47 24.08 -25.43
CA VAL A 351 -4.77 23.15 -26.33
C VAL A 351 -4.74 23.72 -27.77
N ALA A 352 -5.84 24.33 -28.24
CA ALA A 352 -5.90 24.95 -29.54
C ALA A 352 -4.92 26.14 -29.69
N GLN A 353 -4.80 26.97 -28.63
CA GLN A 353 -3.82 28.06 -28.57
C GLN A 353 -2.39 27.52 -28.60
N TYR A 354 -2.10 26.47 -27.85
CA TYR A 354 -0.79 25.83 -27.89
C TYR A 354 -0.45 25.30 -29.30
N ARG A 355 -1.39 24.63 -29.97
CA ARG A 355 -1.21 24.08 -31.33
C ARG A 355 -1.02 25.16 -32.38
N ALA A 356 -1.66 26.32 -32.23
CA ALA A 356 -1.48 27.44 -33.12
C ALA A 356 -0.03 27.98 -33.13
N ALA A 357 0.63 27.94 -31.94
CA ALA A 357 2.03 28.32 -31.80
C ALA A 357 3.02 27.17 -32.05
N ASN A 358 2.55 25.91 -31.96
CA ASN A 358 3.36 24.70 -32.09
C ASN A 358 2.65 23.70 -33.02
N PRO A 359 2.80 23.89 -34.37
CA PRO A 359 2.12 23.02 -35.33
C PRO A 359 2.51 21.55 -35.17
N GLY A 360 1.52 20.66 -35.22
CA GLY A 360 1.70 19.22 -35.09
C GLY A 360 0.73 18.58 -34.13
N GLN A 361 0.94 17.28 -33.90
CA GLN A 361 0.13 16.50 -32.96
C GLN A 361 0.64 16.72 -31.53
N VAL A 362 -0.29 16.99 -30.60
CA VAL A 362 0.04 17.06 -29.16
C VAL A 362 -0.08 15.70 -28.58
N GLU A 363 1.05 15.07 -28.30
CA GLU A 363 1.13 13.76 -27.68
C GLU A 363 1.45 13.91 -26.19
N ILE A 364 0.81 13.08 -25.35
CA ILE A 364 1.14 12.95 -23.91
C ILE A 364 1.24 11.47 -23.55
N ARG A 365 2.40 11.09 -23.04
CA ARG A 365 2.70 9.74 -22.55
C ARG A 365 2.30 9.61 -21.09
N ILE A 366 1.50 8.57 -20.79
CA ILE A 366 0.91 8.36 -19.47
C ILE A 366 1.37 7.00 -18.94
N ALA A 367 2.20 7.01 -17.89
CA ALA A 367 2.65 5.81 -17.23
C ALA A 367 1.59 5.34 -16.23
N LEU A 368 1.06 4.14 -16.46
CA LEU A 368 0.04 3.48 -15.64
C LEU A 368 0.43 2.03 -15.36
N PRO A 369 0.01 1.45 -14.21
CA PRO A 369 0.28 0.07 -13.89
C PRO A 369 -0.39 -0.87 -14.91
N SER A 370 0.19 -2.04 -15.08
CA SER A 370 -0.43 -3.14 -15.81
C SER A 370 -1.64 -3.68 -15.02
N GLY A 371 -2.54 -4.40 -15.71
CA GLY A 371 -3.71 -5.00 -15.10
C GLY A 371 -5.03 -4.32 -15.47
N PRO A 372 -6.17 -4.91 -15.06
CA PRO A 372 -7.49 -4.47 -15.51
C PRO A 372 -7.84 -3.05 -15.07
N GLY A 373 -7.51 -2.65 -13.83
CA GLY A 373 -7.76 -1.29 -13.35
C GLY A 373 -6.91 -0.25 -14.07
N GLY A 374 -5.63 -0.55 -14.34
CA GLY A 374 -4.77 0.32 -15.14
C GLY A 374 -5.28 0.50 -16.58
N ASN A 375 -5.90 -0.55 -17.16
CA ASN A 375 -6.53 -0.47 -18.48
C ASN A 375 -7.78 0.43 -18.46
N LEU A 376 -8.62 0.29 -17.44
CA LEU A 376 -9.80 1.14 -17.27
C LEU A 376 -9.42 2.60 -17.05
N LEU A 377 -8.44 2.87 -16.19
CA LEU A 377 -7.91 4.22 -15.99
C LEU A 377 -7.41 4.83 -17.30
N TYR A 378 -6.60 4.08 -18.06
CA TYR A 378 -6.11 4.56 -19.34
C TYR A 378 -7.24 4.89 -20.31
N GLY A 379 -8.24 4.01 -20.44
CA GLY A 379 -9.37 4.22 -21.31
C GLY A 379 -10.15 5.51 -20.98
N GLN A 380 -10.42 5.75 -19.70
CA GLN A 380 -11.11 6.95 -19.23
C GLN A 380 -10.28 8.23 -19.45
N ILE A 381 -9.01 8.19 -19.08
CA ILE A 381 -8.10 9.33 -19.26
C ILE A 381 -7.93 9.64 -20.75
N ALA A 382 -7.67 8.62 -21.57
CA ALA A 382 -7.47 8.76 -23.01
C ALA A 382 -8.69 9.38 -23.70
N ALA A 383 -9.89 8.88 -23.40
CA ALA A 383 -11.13 9.41 -23.94
C ALA A 383 -11.29 10.92 -23.66
N ARG A 384 -10.97 11.35 -22.43
CA ARG A 384 -11.08 12.76 -22.03
C ARG A 384 -10.01 13.63 -22.69
N LEU A 385 -8.77 13.14 -22.82
CA LEU A 385 -7.69 13.88 -23.48
C LEU A 385 -7.94 14.05 -24.97
N MET A 386 -8.45 13.04 -25.66
CA MET A 386 -8.83 13.14 -27.08
C MET A 386 -9.91 14.20 -27.31
N LEU A 387 -10.86 14.40 -26.37
CA LEU A 387 -11.86 15.44 -26.47
C LEU A 387 -11.29 16.87 -26.51
N ILE A 388 -10.09 17.08 -26.00
CA ILE A 388 -9.42 18.38 -26.02
C ILE A 388 -8.32 18.46 -27.09
N GLY A 389 -8.20 17.46 -27.98
CA GLY A 389 -7.25 17.44 -29.08
C GLY A 389 -5.84 16.99 -28.70
N VAL A 390 -5.69 16.27 -27.59
CA VAL A 390 -4.43 15.66 -27.14
C VAL A 390 -4.47 14.16 -27.47
N GLN A 391 -3.39 13.63 -28.06
CA GLN A 391 -3.19 12.21 -28.33
C GLN A 391 -2.55 11.55 -27.11
N PRO A 392 -3.26 10.68 -26.40
CA PRO A 392 -2.68 9.91 -25.28
C PRO A 392 -1.87 8.72 -25.80
N VAL A 393 -0.73 8.47 -25.18
CA VAL A 393 0.09 7.27 -25.41
C VAL A 393 0.32 6.58 -24.09
N ARG A 394 0.03 5.28 -24.00
CA ARG A 394 0.27 4.51 -22.80
C ARG A 394 1.73 4.13 -22.67
N ALA A 395 2.28 4.26 -21.46
CA ALA A 395 3.60 3.79 -21.07
C ALA A 395 3.52 2.88 -19.85
N ALA A 396 4.49 2.01 -19.66
CA ALA A 396 4.65 1.24 -18.44
C ALA A 396 5.22 2.13 -17.31
N MET A 397 5.05 1.72 -16.05
CA MET A 397 5.47 2.51 -14.88
C MET A 397 6.98 2.82 -14.82
N ASN A 398 7.81 1.99 -15.47
CA ASN A 398 9.27 2.14 -15.55
C ASN A 398 9.74 2.80 -16.85
N GLU A 399 8.84 3.15 -17.77
CA GLU A 399 9.17 3.81 -19.03
C GLU A 399 9.15 5.33 -18.88
N GLN A 400 9.73 6.01 -19.90
CA GLN A 400 9.64 7.47 -20.00
C GLN A 400 8.21 7.91 -20.25
N ALA A 401 7.75 8.90 -19.51
CA ALA A 401 6.40 9.43 -19.58
C ALA A 401 6.40 10.94 -19.32
N ASP A 402 5.29 11.59 -19.63
CA ASP A 402 5.00 12.98 -19.32
C ASP A 402 4.17 13.09 -18.04
N LEU A 403 3.24 12.14 -17.88
CA LEU A 403 2.42 11.94 -16.68
C LEU A 403 2.64 10.54 -16.12
N ARG A 404 2.64 10.41 -14.80
CA ARG A 404 2.76 9.11 -14.12
C ARG A 404 1.76 9.00 -12.98
N LEU A 405 1.12 7.83 -12.84
CA LEU A 405 0.26 7.57 -11.71
C LEU A 405 1.06 7.55 -10.41
N ILE A 406 0.56 8.28 -9.42
CA ILE A 406 0.90 8.11 -8.00
C ILE A 406 -0.25 7.34 -7.37
N ASP A 407 0.07 6.26 -6.66
CA ASP A 407 -0.82 5.48 -5.82
C ASP A 407 -0.03 5.16 -4.55
N ALA A 408 -0.11 6.05 -3.57
CA ALA A 408 0.74 6.00 -2.39
C ALA A 408 -0.02 6.34 -1.11
N VAL A 409 0.12 5.49 -0.11
CA VAL A 409 -0.40 5.72 1.24
C VAL A 409 0.59 6.60 2.01
N ALA A 410 0.08 7.61 2.72
CA ALA A 410 0.90 8.48 3.55
C ALA A 410 1.36 7.73 4.81
N PRO A 411 2.67 7.71 5.12
CA PRO A 411 3.17 7.06 6.33
C PRO A 411 2.83 7.85 7.60
N TYR A 412 2.36 9.08 7.47
CA TYR A 412 1.91 9.97 8.55
C TYR A 412 1.21 11.22 7.98
N ASP A 413 0.47 11.94 8.83
CA ASP A 413 -0.32 13.11 8.44
C ASP A 413 0.57 14.36 8.33
N SER A 414 1.07 14.65 7.14
CA SER A 414 1.90 15.83 6.87
C SER A 414 1.67 16.38 5.47
N ALA A 415 1.35 17.67 5.39
CA ALA A 415 1.22 18.38 4.12
C ALA A 415 2.49 18.26 3.28
N ARG A 416 3.66 18.34 3.93
CA ARG A 416 4.93 18.19 3.23
C ARG A 416 5.08 16.83 2.53
N TRP A 417 4.53 15.75 3.11
CA TRP A 417 4.56 14.44 2.45
C TRP A 417 3.79 14.47 1.13
N TYR A 418 2.56 15.02 1.12
CA TYR A 418 1.75 15.15 -0.10
C TYR A 418 2.45 15.99 -1.17
N LEU A 419 2.95 17.16 -0.77
CA LEU A 419 3.64 18.07 -1.67
C LEU A 419 4.91 17.43 -2.24
N ALA A 420 5.76 16.83 -1.39
CA ALA A 420 6.98 16.18 -1.84
C ALA A 420 6.72 14.97 -2.74
N THR A 421 5.65 14.21 -2.49
CA THR A 421 5.27 13.06 -3.30
C THR A 421 4.75 13.48 -4.66
N ALA A 422 3.97 14.57 -4.73
CA ALA A 422 3.48 15.12 -6.00
C ALA A 422 4.55 15.88 -6.80
N CYS A 423 5.58 16.36 -6.13
CA CYS A 423 6.64 17.23 -6.67
C CYS A 423 7.72 16.43 -7.42
N VAL A 424 7.35 15.72 -8.50
CA VAL A 424 8.31 14.94 -9.30
C VAL A 424 9.12 15.84 -10.24
N ALA A 425 8.47 16.82 -10.89
CA ALA A 425 9.10 17.81 -11.76
C ALA A 425 8.63 19.22 -11.38
N CYS A 426 8.97 19.66 -10.18
CA CYS A 426 8.62 20.98 -9.66
C CYS A 426 9.62 22.05 -10.11
N SER A 427 9.22 23.33 -9.94
CA SER A 427 10.13 24.45 -10.08
C SER A 427 11.15 24.47 -8.94
N ASP A 428 12.24 25.21 -9.14
CA ASP A 428 13.31 25.37 -8.13
C ASP A 428 12.77 26.08 -6.87
N GLU A 429 11.83 27.02 -7.01
CA GLU A 429 11.15 27.69 -5.89
C GLU A 429 10.37 26.70 -5.04
N ALA A 430 9.56 25.83 -5.68
CA ALA A 430 8.80 24.82 -4.95
C ALA A 430 9.71 23.78 -4.24
N GLN A 431 10.82 23.42 -4.88
CA GLN A 431 11.82 22.54 -4.27
C GLN A 431 12.51 23.22 -3.06
N ALA A 432 12.83 24.53 -3.20
CA ALA A 432 13.41 25.33 -2.12
C ALA A 432 12.46 25.45 -0.92
N ALA A 433 11.16 25.75 -1.16
CA ALA A 433 10.13 25.80 -0.12
C ALA A 433 9.95 24.44 0.59
N LEU A 434 9.95 23.33 -0.17
CA LEU A 434 9.91 21.98 0.41
C LEU A 434 11.15 21.64 1.25
N ALA A 435 12.33 22.12 0.85
CA ALA A 435 13.56 21.97 1.61
C ALA A 435 13.52 22.83 2.88
N ALA A 436 13.09 24.08 2.79
CA ALA A 436 12.90 24.96 3.94
C ALA A 436 11.89 24.39 4.95
N ALA A 437 10.75 23.87 4.48
CA ALA A 437 9.80 23.17 5.33
C ALA A 437 10.37 21.92 6.00
N ARG A 438 11.28 21.19 5.32
CA ARG A 438 11.99 20.06 5.92
C ARG A 438 12.91 20.50 7.05
N ASP A 439 13.65 21.58 6.85
CA ASP A 439 14.73 22.00 7.71
C ASP A 439 14.32 23.06 8.74
N ALA A 440 13.05 23.45 8.73
CA ALA A 440 12.50 24.44 9.66
C ALA A 440 12.75 24.03 11.13
N PRO A 441 13.20 24.98 11.97
CA PRO A 441 13.56 24.74 13.37
C PRO A 441 12.34 24.47 14.27
N ASP A 442 11.15 24.93 13.86
CA ASP A 442 9.90 24.75 14.59
C ASP A 442 8.71 24.53 13.66
N MET A 443 7.56 24.19 14.25
CA MET A 443 6.34 23.86 13.51
C MET A 443 5.68 25.07 12.86
N ALA A 444 5.85 26.28 13.41
CA ALA A 444 5.26 27.48 12.87
C ALA A 444 5.93 27.89 11.55
N GLN A 445 7.27 27.93 11.53
CA GLN A 445 8.06 28.20 10.33
C GLN A 445 7.86 27.09 9.28
N ARG A 446 7.79 25.82 9.73
CA ARG A 446 7.46 24.72 8.84
C ARG A 446 6.13 24.92 8.12
N GLY A 447 5.08 25.30 8.90
CA GLY A 447 3.75 25.56 8.34
C GLY A 447 3.73 26.73 7.34
N GLN A 448 4.55 27.75 7.55
CA GLN A 448 4.71 28.88 6.61
C GLN A 448 5.31 28.41 5.28
N HIS A 449 6.44 27.69 5.32
CA HIS A 449 7.08 27.18 4.10
C HIS A 449 6.26 26.13 3.36
N ILE A 450 5.34 25.45 4.04
CA ILE A 450 4.35 24.57 3.41
C ILE A 450 3.27 25.36 2.66
N ALA A 451 2.92 26.54 3.19
CA ALA A 451 1.90 27.41 2.60
C ALA A 451 2.39 28.16 1.35
N GLU A 452 3.69 28.39 1.20
CA GLU A 452 4.35 28.93 0.01
C GLU A 452 4.21 27.99 -1.20
#